data_c93fd04e77ac0a550f823fe2c151dda9
#
_entry.id   c93fd04e77ac0a550f823fe2c151dda9
#
_cell.length_a   1.000
_cell.length_b   1.000
_cell.length_c   1.000
_cell.angle_alpha   90.00
_cell.angle_beta   90.00
_cell.angle_gamma   90.00
#
_symmetry.space_group_name_H-M   'P 1'
#
loop_
_entity.id
_entity.type
_entity.pdbx_description
1 polymer ?
#
loop_
_entity_poly.entity_id
_entity_poly.type
_entity_poly.pdbx_seq_one_letter_code
_entity_poly.pdbx_strand_id
1 'polypeptide(L)'
;YDTDENDQDLTVITNTHDRTGPKGSITITKALDPGNLNMDVGDPTFIFTLTGTDVYGKKHSYEKKVKFTKAEVEKQMKDHPGDLIELSVTFDDLEYGTYTCNEGGMIKYFKLLNITSNSSNATIDQEKETVTFDIGPTGMTAKAQLTGGAKFMNQMIQGSVKLIKKDSKGKSLRNIEFVITSSDGAEVAKAKTDSDGEVTFDGLLPDTYT
;
A
#
# COMPACT_ATOMS: atom_id res chain seq x y z
N TYR A 1 -3.88 3.73 -79.45
CA TYR A 1 -3.51 4.42 -78.22
C TYR A 1 -4.48 3.96 -77.17
N ASP A 2 -4.05 3.00 -76.46
CA ASP A 2 -4.72 2.53 -75.26
C ASP A 2 -4.03 3.22 -74.07
N THR A 3 -4.69 4.18 -73.44
CA THR A 3 -4.23 4.81 -72.23
C THR A 3 -4.97 4.11 -71.10
N ASP A 4 -4.34 3.07 -70.61
CA ASP A 4 -4.80 2.43 -69.37
C ASP A 4 -4.41 3.36 -68.17
N GLU A 5 -5.39 4.19 -67.74
CA GLU A 5 -5.23 5.15 -66.65
C GLU A 5 -5.36 4.51 -65.27
N ASN A 6 -5.13 3.20 -65.14
CA ASN A 6 -5.39 2.47 -63.88
C ASN A 6 -4.17 1.80 -63.26
N ASP A 7 -2.96 2.21 -63.63
CA ASP A 7 -1.75 1.76 -62.92
C ASP A 7 -1.46 2.72 -61.74
N GLN A 8 -2.31 2.65 -60.74
CA GLN A 8 -1.97 3.20 -59.45
C GLN A 8 -0.99 2.23 -58.80
N ASP A 9 0.27 2.57 -58.81
CA ASP A 9 1.34 1.92 -58.09
C ASP A 9 1.06 2.05 -56.56
N LEU A 10 0.23 1.12 -56.07
CA LEU A 10 -0.12 1.06 -54.65
C LEU A 10 1.09 0.54 -53.86
N THR A 11 1.92 1.45 -53.41
CA THR A 11 2.94 1.10 -52.41
C THR A 11 2.27 0.77 -51.07
N VAL A 12 2.08 -0.50 -50.81
CA VAL A 12 1.60 -0.97 -49.51
C VAL A 12 2.75 -0.86 -48.51
N ILE A 13 2.71 0.16 -47.65
CA ILE A 13 3.62 0.25 -46.49
C ILE A 13 3.05 -0.62 -45.38
N THR A 14 3.60 -1.79 -45.21
CA THR A 14 3.24 -2.66 -44.06
C THR A 14 4.14 -2.31 -42.88
N ASN A 15 3.61 -1.60 -41.91
CA ASN A 15 4.28 -1.44 -40.60
C ASN A 15 4.09 -2.72 -39.78
N THR A 16 5.11 -3.55 -39.72
CA THR A 16 5.18 -4.63 -38.74
C THR A 16 5.61 -4.03 -37.41
N HIS A 17 4.69 -3.98 -36.44
CA HIS A 17 5.05 -3.66 -35.07
C HIS A 17 5.95 -4.74 -34.51
N ASP A 18 7.22 -4.44 -34.38
CA ASP A 18 8.16 -5.27 -33.63
C ASP A 18 7.85 -5.13 -32.14
N ARG A 19 7.29 -6.19 -31.52
CA ARG A 19 7.02 -6.26 -30.07
C ARG A 19 8.28 -6.48 -29.25
N THR A 20 9.47 -6.45 -29.86
CA THR A 20 10.76 -6.61 -29.18
C THR A 20 11.32 -5.28 -28.65
N GLY A 21 10.54 -4.21 -28.67
CA GLY A 21 10.91 -2.90 -28.14
C GLY A 21 11.24 -2.92 -26.64
N PRO A 22 11.86 -1.86 -26.13
CA PRO A 22 12.20 -1.78 -24.70
C PRO A 22 10.94 -1.88 -23.86
N LYS A 23 11.02 -2.69 -22.79
CA LYS A 23 9.96 -2.87 -21.81
C LYS A 23 10.10 -1.87 -20.68
N GLY A 24 8.99 -1.61 -20.01
CA GLY A 24 8.97 -0.77 -18.81
C GLY A 24 8.97 -1.56 -17.51
N SER A 25 9.14 -0.84 -16.42
CA SER A 25 9.00 -1.38 -15.07
C SER A 25 8.36 -0.38 -14.11
N ILE A 26 7.64 -0.89 -13.12
CA ILE A 26 7.03 -0.09 -12.04
C ILE A 26 7.45 -0.68 -10.72
N THR A 27 8.11 0.13 -9.88
CA THR A 27 8.51 -0.26 -8.52
C THR A 27 7.55 0.31 -7.50
N ILE A 28 6.96 -0.56 -6.71
CA ILE A 28 6.09 -0.18 -5.60
C ILE A 28 6.84 -0.41 -4.30
N THR A 29 7.01 0.65 -3.52
CA THR A 29 7.56 0.60 -2.17
C THR A 29 6.41 0.59 -1.17
N LYS A 30 6.40 -0.40 -0.31
CA LYS A 30 5.55 -0.46 0.87
C LYS A 30 6.30 0.12 2.05
N ALA A 31 5.71 1.09 2.73
CA ALA A 31 6.26 1.70 3.93
C ALA A 31 5.31 1.51 5.12
N LEU A 32 5.87 1.19 6.28
CA LEU A 32 5.17 1.14 7.56
C LEU A 32 5.69 2.23 8.49
N ASP A 33 4.75 2.95 9.13
CA ASP A 33 5.08 3.88 10.20
C ASP A 33 5.50 3.09 11.45
N PRO A 34 6.71 3.29 12.00
CA PRO A 34 7.20 2.54 13.16
C PRO A 34 6.53 2.95 14.48
N GLY A 35 5.84 4.12 14.54
CA GLY A 35 5.39 4.75 15.79
C GLY A 35 4.46 3.89 16.65
N ASN A 36 3.61 3.07 16.03
CA ASN A 36 2.67 2.19 16.73
C ASN A 36 2.79 0.73 16.28
N LEU A 37 3.89 0.38 15.61
CA LEU A 37 4.05 -0.92 15.00
C LEU A 37 4.29 -2.01 16.05
N ASN A 38 3.40 -3.02 16.08
CA ASN A 38 3.52 -4.20 16.91
C ASN A 38 3.52 -5.46 16.02
N MET A 39 4.66 -6.15 15.95
CA MET A 39 4.85 -7.35 15.14
C MET A 39 4.45 -8.65 15.85
N ASP A 40 3.97 -8.59 17.10
CA ASP A 40 3.47 -9.78 17.83
C ASP A 40 2.13 -10.28 17.27
N VAL A 41 1.46 -9.44 16.48
CA VAL A 41 0.22 -9.79 15.76
C VAL A 41 0.44 -10.64 14.50
N GLY A 42 1.70 -10.93 14.17
CA GLY A 42 2.11 -11.71 13.01
C GLY A 42 2.74 -10.84 11.90
N ASP A 43 3.17 -11.49 10.85
CA ASP A 43 3.86 -10.90 9.71
C ASP A 43 2.87 -10.32 8.69
N PRO A 44 2.67 -8.99 8.60
CA PRO A 44 1.73 -8.41 7.66
C PRO A 44 2.19 -8.61 6.21
N THR A 45 1.23 -8.99 5.36
CA THR A 45 1.46 -9.18 3.92
C THR A 45 0.54 -8.26 3.14
N PHE A 46 1.12 -7.36 2.35
CA PHE A 46 0.42 -6.41 1.49
C PHE A 46 0.43 -6.92 0.06
N ILE A 47 -0.71 -6.83 -0.61
CA ILE A 47 -0.87 -7.31 -1.99
C ILE A 47 -1.04 -6.09 -2.89
N PHE A 48 -0.22 -6.00 -3.92
CA PHE A 48 -0.32 -4.98 -4.94
C PHE A 48 -0.82 -5.58 -6.23
N THR A 49 -1.90 -5.02 -6.76
CA THR A 49 -2.45 -5.38 -8.05
C THR A 49 -2.18 -4.25 -9.04
N LEU A 50 -1.52 -4.58 -10.14
CA LEU A 50 -1.26 -3.68 -11.25
C LEU A 50 -2.12 -4.13 -12.44
N THR A 51 -3.09 -3.29 -12.82
CA THR A 51 -3.95 -3.52 -14.00
C THR A 51 -3.73 -2.44 -15.03
N GLY A 52 -3.82 -2.78 -16.30
CA GLY A 52 -3.63 -1.79 -17.34
C GLY A 52 -4.01 -2.27 -18.72
N THR A 53 -3.84 -1.37 -19.68
CA THR A 53 -4.05 -1.64 -21.10
C THR A 53 -2.83 -1.15 -21.86
N ASP A 54 -2.23 -2.02 -22.66
CA ASP A 54 -1.09 -1.65 -23.48
C ASP A 54 -1.53 -0.83 -24.71
N VAL A 55 -0.55 -0.27 -25.41
CA VAL A 55 -0.80 0.54 -26.62
C VAL A 55 -1.46 -0.23 -27.77
N TYR A 56 -1.53 -1.56 -27.67
CA TYR A 56 -2.22 -2.44 -28.62
C TYR A 56 -3.65 -2.79 -28.20
N GLY A 57 -4.11 -2.22 -27.05
CA GLY A 57 -5.45 -2.48 -26.51
C GLY A 57 -5.57 -3.78 -25.70
N LYS A 58 -4.45 -4.48 -25.45
CA LYS A 58 -4.47 -5.70 -24.63
C LYS A 58 -4.50 -5.34 -23.14
N LYS A 59 -5.41 -5.98 -22.41
CA LYS A 59 -5.51 -5.83 -20.95
C LYS A 59 -4.52 -6.74 -20.24
N HIS A 60 -3.94 -6.20 -19.17
CA HIS A 60 -2.98 -6.88 -18.31
C HIS A 60 -3.41 -6.77 -16.84
N SER A 61 -3.08 -7.81 -16.07
CA SER A 61 -3.25 -7.82 -14.61
C SER A 61 -2.11 -8.61 -13.99
N TYR A 62 -1.43 -7.98 -13.04
CA TYR A 62 -0.29 -8.55 -12.32
C TYR A 62 -0.52 -8.41 -10.82
N GLU A 63 -0.01 -9.35 -10.04
CA GLU A 63 -0.05 -9.32 -8.58
C GLU A 63 1.36 -9.51 -8.01
N LYS A 64 1.72 -8.70 -7.03
CA LYS A 64 2.94 -8.82 -6.23
C LYS A 64 2.62 -8.68 -4.75
N LYS A 65 3.40 -9.36 -3.90
CA LYS A 65 3.23 -9.37 -2.45
C LYS A 65 4.46 -8.82 -1.76
N VAL A 66 4.23 -7.99 -0.74
CA VAL A 66 5.26 -7.51 0.18
C VAL A 66 4.92 -8.04 1.57
N LYS A 67 5.78 -8.88 2.11
CA LYS A 67 5.64 -9.44 3.45
C LYS A 67 6.71 -8.87 4.36
N PHE A 68 6.33 -8.28 5.48
CA PHE A 68 7.24 -7.85 6.53
C PHE A 68 7.35 -8.94 7.57
N THR A 69 8.55 -9.46 7.77
CA THR A 69 8.82 -10.38 8.88
C THR A 69 9.24 -9.60 10.11
N LYS A 70 8.93 -10.13 11.30
CA LYS A 70 9.34 -9.51 12.57
C LYS A 70 10.85 -9.23 12.60
N ALA A 71 11.68 -10.18 12.14
CA ALA A 71 13.14 -10.04 12.15
C ALA A 71 13.64 -8.90 11.23
N GLU A 72 13.04 -8.72 10.03
CA GLU A 72 13.38 -7.62 9.12
C GLU A 72 12.97 -6.27 9.69
N VAL A 73 11.77 -6.20 10.28
CA VAL A 73 11.26 -4.98 10.93
C VAL A 73 12.16 -4.58 12.09
N GLU A 74 12.45 -5.49 13.02
CA GLU A 74 13.33 -5.23 14.17
C GLU A 74 14.74 -4.80 13.73
N LYS A 75 15.26 -5.41 12.65
CA LYS A 75 16.56 -5.02 12.09
C LYS A 75 16.52 -3.60 11.54
N GLN A 76 15.53 -3.22 10.75
CA GLN A 76 15.41 -1.87 10.19
C GLN A 76 15.23 -0.83 11.31
N MET A 77 14.37 -1.10 12.30
CA MET A 77 14.17 -0.21 13.46
C MET A 77 15.45 -0.02 14.28
N LYS A 78 16.31 -1.03 14.38
CA LYS A 78 17.60 -0.94 15.06
C LYS A 78 18.63 -0.17 14.27
N ASP A 79 18.70 -0.42 12.96
CA ASP A 79 19.71 0.19 12.07
C ASP A 79 19.36 1.67 11.77
N HIS A 80 18.07 2.00 11.71
CA HIS A 80 17.52 3.32 11.36
C HIS A 80 16.35 3.70 12.29
N PRO A 81 16.63 4.07 13.55
CA PRO A 81 15.59 4.38 14.54
C PRO A 81 14.73 5.57 14.11
N GLY A 82 13.41 5.34 14.04
CA GLY A 82 12.44 6.37 13.70
C GLY A 82 12.16 6.55 12.21
N ASP A 83 12.95 5.91 11.33
CA ASP A 83 12.68 5.92 9.90
C ASP A 83 11.51 4.97 9.55
N LEU A 84 10.88 5.22 8.40
CA LEU A 84 9.90 4.30 7.85
C LEU A 84 10.54 2.95 7.55
N ILE A 85 9.79 1.88 7.80
CA ILE A 85 10.22 0.53 7.47
C ILE A 85 9.74 0.21 6.06
N GLU A 86 10.68 -0.05 5.14
CA GLU A 86 10.37 -0.11 3.71
C GLU A 86 10.81 -1.43 3.08
N LEU A 87 9.93 -1.97 2.23
CA LEU A 87 10.21 -3.06 1.31
C LEU A 87 9.61 -2.74 -0.06
N SER A 88 10.25 -3.21 -1.14
CA SER A 88 9.80 -2.91 -2.49
C SER A 88 9.58 -4.17 -3.32
N VAL A 89 8.67 -4.07 -4.28
CA VAL A 89 8.48 -5.04 -5.36
C VAL A 89 8.46 -4.32 -6.70
N THR A 90 8.92 -4.96 -7.74
CA THR A 90 8.96 -4.38 -9.09
C THR A 90 8.17 -5.24 -10.06
N PHE A 91 7.29 -4.60 -10.82
CA PHE A 91 6.62 -5.18 -11.97
C PHE A 91 7.48 -4.89 -13.20
N ASP A 92 8.06 -5.92 -13.77
CA ASP A 92 8.97 -5.84 -14.91
C ASP A 92 8.28 -6.26 -16.22
N ASP A 93 8.99 -6.10 -17.33
CA ASP A 93 8.57 -6.54 -18.67
C ASP A 93 7.22 -5.96 -19.13
N LEU A 94 6.88 -4.75 -18.67
CA LEU A 94 5.65 -4.08 -19.04
C LEU A 94 5.71 -3.55 -20.47
N GLU A 95 4.70 -3.88 -21.26
CA GLU A 95 4.48 -3.22 -22.56
C GLU A 95 4.20 -1.73 -22.36
N TYR A 96 4.39 -0.93 -23.41
CA TYR A 96 3.95 0.47 -23.35
C TYR A 96 2.44 0.52 -23.15
N GLY A 97 2.00 1.39 -22.23
CA GLY A 97 0.59 1.50 -21.88
C GLY A 97 0.36 2.26 -20.60
N THR A 98 -0.89 2.31 -20.20
CA THR A 98 -1.33 2.94 -18.94
C THR A 98 -1.67 1.85 -17.93
N TYR A 99 -1.06 1.93 -16.75
CA TYR A 99 -1.20 0.94 -15.68
C TYR A 99 -1.58 1.61 -14.38
N THR A 100 -2.58 1.05 -13.71
CA THR A 100 -3.04 1.52 -12.39
C THR A 100 -2.71 0.46 -11.34
N CYS A 101 -2.03 0.89 -10.29
CA CYS A 101 -1.70 0.08 -9.11
C CYS A 101 -2.59 0.48 -7.94
N ASN A 102 -3.07 -0.52 -7.23
CA ASN A 102 -3.74 -0.38 -5.93
C ASN A 102 -3.18 -1.39 -4.94
N GLU A 103 -3.24 -1.02 -3.65
CA GLU A 103 -3.05 -1.95 -2.55
C GLU A 103 -4.36 -2.69 -2.33
N GLY A 104 -4.33 -4.03 -2.51
CA GLY A 104 -5.50 -4.90 -2.35
C GLY A 104 -5.54 -5.56 -0.99
N GLY A 105 -6.78 -5.89 -0.58
CA GLY A 105 -7.04 -6.63 0.63
C GLY A 105 -7.16 -5.76 1.90
N MET A 106 -8.08 -6.14 2.78
CA MET A 106 -8.14 -5.58 4.13
C MET A 106 -7.05 -6.22 4.98
N ILE A 107 -6.00 -5.47 5.26
CA ILE A 107 -4.99 -5.90 6.22
C ILE A 107 -5.50 -5.50 7.60
N LYS A 108 -5.98 -6.49 8.34
CA LYS A 108 -6.46 -6.33 9.70
C LYS A 108 -5.41 -5.55 10.51
N TYR A 109 -5.69 -4.48 11.12
CA TYR A 109 -4.80 -3.63 11.91
C TYR A 109 -4.04 -2.53 11.17
N PHE A 110 -4.11 -2.42 9.84
CA PHE A 110 -3.43 -1.36 9.11
C PHE A 110 -4.40 -0.49 8.31
N LYS A 111 -4.09 0.79 8.20
CA LYS A 111 -4.76 1.72 7.30
C LYS A 111 -3.73 2.39 6.39
N LEU A 112 -4.09 2.61 5.14
CA LEU A 112 -3.31 3.44 4.24
C LEU A 112 -3.39 4.90 4.72
N LEU A 113 -2.24 5.57 4.85
CA LEU A 113 -2.15 6.98 5.20
C LEU A 113 -2.07 7.85 3.94
N ASN A 114 -1.17 7.49 3.02
CA ASN A 114 -1.01 8.21 1.77
C ASN A 114 -0.28 7.37 0.72
N ILE A 115 -0.34 7.86 -0.52
CA ILE A 115 0.49 7.40 -1.62
C ILE A 115 1.33 8.59 -2.08
N THR A 116 2.62 8.36 -2.35
CA THR A 116 3.53 9.35 -2.91
C THR A 116 4.27 8.80 -4.12
N SER A 117 4.70 9.68 -5.03
CA SER A 117 5.53 9.32 -6.16
C SER A 117 6.41 10.50 -6.57
N ASN A 118 7.64 10.20 -6.97
CA ASN A 118 8.56 11.15 -7.59
C ASN A 118 8.68 10.93 -9.11
N SER A 119 7.88 10.00 -9.67
CA SER A 119 7.89 9.70 -11.09
C SER A 119 7.02 10.71 -11.85
N SER A 120 7.57 11.33 -12.88
CA SER A 120 6.88 12.34 -13.69
C SER A 120 5.71 11.77 -14.52
N ASN A 121 5.69 10.45 -14.71
CA ASN A 121 4.65 9.70 -15.42
C ASN A 121 3.64 9.04 -14.48
N ALA A 122 3.61 9.44 -13.20
CA ALA A 122 2.68 8.93 -12.21
C ALA A 122 1.59 9.95 -11.87
N THR A 123 0.35 9.50 -11.79
CA THR A 123 -0.80 10.27 -11.30
C THR A 123 -1.42 9.54 -10.13
N ILE A 124 -1.56 10.22 -8.99
CA ILE A 124 -2.08 9.66 -7.74
C ILE A 124 -3.53 10.12 -7.54
N ASP A 125 -4.40 9.18 -7.21
CA ASP A 125 -5.77 9.41 -6.73
C ASP A 125 -5.85 8.89 -5.28
N GLN A 126 -5.75 9.82 -4.32
CA GLN A 126 -5.77 9.48 -2.88
C GLN A 126 -7.15 8.97 -2.42
N GLU A 127 -8.23 9.44 -3.05
CA GLU A 127 -9.60 9.02 -2.67
C GLU A 127 -9.87 7.58 -3.09
N LYS A 128 -9.34 7.17 -4.26
CA LYS A 128 -9.44 5.79 -4.75
C LYS A 128 -8.30 4.90 -4.29
N GLU A 129 -7.32 5.48 -3.56
CA GLU A 129 -6.14 4.77 -3.09
C GLU A 129 -5.36 4.09 -4.23
N THR A 130 -5.21 4.81 -5.36
CA THR A 130 -4.55 4.30 -6.57
C THR A 130 -3.46 5.22 -7.08
N VAL A 131 -2.54 4.65 -7.83
CA VAL A 131 -1.57 5.38 -8.64
C VAL A 131 -1.57 4.83 -10.06
N THR A 132 -1.65 5.72 -11.04
CA THR A 132 -1.64 5.37 -12.47
C THR A 132 -0.33 5.84 -13.08
N PHE A 133 0.29 4.99 -13.90
CA PHE A 133 1.54 5.24 -14.61
C PHE A 133 1.34 5.13 -16.10
N ASP A 134 1.91 6.08 -16.85
CA ASP A 134 2.03 5.98 -18.28
C ASP A 134 3.45 5.51 -18.65
N ILE A 135 3.57 4.29 -19.17
CA ILE A 135 4.82 3.67 -19.60
C ILE A 135 4.95 3.79 -21.11
N GLY A 136 6.01 4.43 -21.56
CA GLY A 136 6.28 4.63 -22.98
C GLY A 136 6.64 6.06 -23.34
N PRO A 137 6.68 6.41 -24.65
CA PRO A 137 6.96 7.78 -25.09
C PRO A 137 5.76 8.68 -24.82
N THR A 138 6.03 9.87 -24.28
CA THR A 138 5.02 10.92 -24.04
C THR A 138 4.93 11.90 -25.21
N GLY A 139 4.70 11.41 -26.43
CA GLY A 139 4.60 12.19 -27.65
C GLY A 139 5.66 11.82 -28.70
N MET A 140 5.57 12.45 -29.89
CA MET A 140 6.37 12.06 -31.08
C MET A 140 7.88 12.31 -30.97
N THR A 141 8.32 13.13 -30.00
CA THR A 141 9.73 13.52 -29.81
C THR A 141 10.25 13.31 -28.38
N ALA A 142 9.41 12.87 -27.45
CA ALA A 142 9.79 12.72 -26.07
C ALA A 142 10.52 11.40 -25.83
N LYS A 143 11.52 11.44 -24.93
CA LYS A 143 12.20 10.23 -24.45
C LYS A 143 11.18 9.35 -23.72
N ALA A 144 11.15 8.06 -24.06
CA ALA A 144 10.24 7.12 -23.42
C ALA A 144 10.46 7.07 -21.89
N GLN A 145 9.39 7.19 -21.11
CA GLN A 145 9.39 6.97 -19.67
C GLN A 145 9.17 5.46 -19.44
N LEU A 146 10.27 4.75 -19.21
CA LEU A 146 10.25 3.29 -19.07
C LEU A 146 10.14 2.83 -17.61
N THR A 147 10.33 3.73 -16.67
CA THR A 147 10.28 3.43 -15.25
C THR A 147 9.26 4.29 -14.53
N GLY A 148 8.54 3.68 -13.60
CA GLY A 148 7.67 4.35 -12.67
C GLY A 148 7.91 3.86 -11.25
N GLY A 149 7.53 4.65 -10.26
CA GLY A 149 7.60 4.22 -8.87
C GLY A 149 6.64 4.99 -7.99
N ALA A 150 6.11 4.32 -6.97
CA ALA A 150 5.29 4.94 -5.95
C ALA A 150 5.51 4.25 -4.59
N LYS A 151 5.23 5.00 -3.53
CA LYS A 151 5.30 4.55 -2.14
C LYS A 151 3.90 4.59 -1.53
N PHE A 152 3.45 3.46 -1.00
CA PHE A 152 2.23 3.30 -0.22
C PHE A 152 2.60 3.23 1.26
N MET A 153 2.19 4.20 2.05
CA MET A 153 2.49 4.27 3.47
C MET A 153 1.29 3.87 4.30
N ASN A 154 1.45 2.85 5.15
CA ASN A 154 0.42 2.42 6.10
C ASN A 154 0.88 2.62 7.54
N GLN A 155 -0.10 2.79 8.42
CA GLN A 155 0.07 2.86 9.86
C GLN A 155 -0.77 1.77 10.52
N MET A 156 -0.26 1.18 11.61
CA MET A 156 -1.05 0.29 12.45
C MET A 156 -2.13 1.07 13.19
N ILE A 157 -3.36 0.54 13.19
CA ILE A 157 -4.50 1.12 13.88
C ILE A 157 -4.44 0.65 15.33
N GLN A 158 -4.53 1.61 16.25
CA GLN A 158 -4.64 1.35 17.68
C GLN A 158 -5.70 2.28 18.29
N GLY A 159 -6.31 1.80 19.35
CA GLY A 159 -7.29 2.56 20.14
C GLY A 159 -6.91 2.61 21.61
N SER A 160 -7.72 3.32 22.39
CA SER A 160 -7.62 3.36 23.84
C SER A 160 -9.00 3.26 24.49
N VAL A 161 -9.03 2.72 25.71
CA VAL A 161 -10.23 2.66 26.56
C VAL A 161 -9.90 3.29 27.89
N LYS A 162 -10.68 4.31 28.28
CA LYS A 162 -10.62 4.93 29.61
C LYS A 162 -11.82 4.46 30.44
N LEU A 163 -11.58 3.96 31.63
CA LEU A 163 -12.59 3.52 32.59
C LEU A 163 -12.53 4.39 33.83
N ILE A 164 -13.71 4.68 34.42
CA ILE A 164 -13.83 5.44 35.67
C ILE A 164 -14.65 4.61 36.65
N LYS A 165 -14.08 4.31 37.82
CA LYS A 165 -14.73 3.55 38.88
C LYS A 165 -15.15 4.46 40.04
N LYS A 166 -16.45 4.45 40.36
CA LYS A 166 -17.04 5.17 41.50
C LYS A 166 -17.91 4.26 42.33
N ASP A 167 -18.09 4.61 43.61
CA ASP A 167 -19.08 3.98 44.46
C ASP A 167 -20.52 4.49 44.19
N SER A 168 -21.51 3.98 44.90
CA SER A 168 -22.91 4.35 44.77
C SER A 168 -23.23 5.80 45.16
N LYS A 169 -22.30 6.50 45.83
CA LYS A 169 -22.38 7.91 46.23
C LYS A 169 -21.58 8.81 45.30
N GLY A 170 -20.99 8.27 44.23
CA GLY A 170 -20.21 9.03 43.24
C GLY A 170 -18.77 9.29 43.64
N LYS A 171 -18.27 8.74 44.75
CA LYS A 171 -16.89 8.88 45.17
C LYS A 171 -15.97 7.98 44.35
N SER A 172 -14.86 8.53 43.88
CA SER A 172 -13.83 7.79 43.14
C SER A 172 -13.22 6.66 43.96
N LEU A 173 -13.02 5.51 43.33
CA LEU A 173 -12.45 4.32 43.95
C LEU A 173 -11.06 3.99 43.39
N ARG A 174 -10.04 4.16 44.20
CA ARG A 174 -8.63 3.88 43.89
C ARG A 174 -8.31 2.39 44.05
N ASN A 175 -7.26 1.92 43.34
CA ASN A 175 -6.71 0.56 43.42
C ASN A 175 -7.70 -0.55 43.04
N ILE A 176 -8.73 -0.26 42.27
CA ILE A 176 -9.61 -1.27 41.68
C ILE A 176 -8.95 -1.80 40.44
N GLU A 177 -8.71 -3.09 40.40
CA GLU A 177 -8.11 -3.77 39.25
C GLU A 177 -9.16 -4.00 38.15
N PHE A 178 -8.78 -3.65 36.93
CA PHE A 178 -9.48 -4.00 35.70
C PHE A 178 -8.59 -4.86 34.82
N VAL A 179 -9.20 -5.82 34.16
CA VAL A 179 -8.60 -6.69 33.16
C VAL A 179 -9.33 -6.47 31.84
N ILE A 180 -8.59 -6.27 30.79
CA ILE A 180 -9.12 -6.22 29.42
C ILE A 180 -8.89 -7.58 28.79
N THR A 181 -9.97 -8.21 28.32
CA THR A 181 -9.92 -9.47 27.58
C THR A 181 -10.38 -9.26 26.14
N SER A 182 -9.72 -9.90 25.19
CA SER A 182 -10.07 -9.91 23.78
C SER A 182 -11.28 -10.81 23.48
N SER A 183 -11.77 -10.76 22.26
CA SER A 183 -12.95 -11.55 21.83
C SER A 183 -12.76 -13.07 21.93
N ASP A 184 -11.53 -13.56 21.90
CA ASP A 184 -11.17 -14.97 22.11
C ASP A 184 -10.97 -15.35 23.59
N GLY A 185 -11.14 -14.38 24.52
CA GLY A 185 -11.02 -14.57 25.96
C GLY A 185 -9.60 -14.45 26.52
N ALA A 186 -8.60 -14.06 25.71
CA ALA A 186 -7.24 -13.87 26.19
C ALA A 186 -7.12 -12.55 26.99
N GLU A 187 -6.36 -12.56 28.11
CA GLU A 187 -6.00 -11.35 28.83
C GLU A 187 -5.02 -10.50 27.99
N VAL A 188 -5.45 -9.27 27.64
CA VAL A 188 -4.66 -8.34 26.82
C VAL A 188 -3.92 -7.34 27.67
N ALA A 189 -4.59 -6.82 28.71
CA ALA A 189 -4.00 -5.82 29.60
C ALA A 189 -4.67 -5.85 30.97
N LYS A 190 -3.90 -5.44 32.00
CA LYS A 190 -4.37 -5.31 33.38
C LYS A 190 -3.78 -4.07 34.05
N ALA A 191 -4.62 -3.27 34.69
CA ALA A 191 -4.20 -2.10 35.44
C ALA A 191 -5.17 -1.75 36.56
N LYS A 192 -4.75 -0.87 37.49
CA LYS A 192 -5.55 -0.41 38.63
C LYS A 192 -5.89 1.06 38.51
N THR A 193 -7.08 1.43 39.00
CA THR A 193 -7.52 2.83 39.08
C THR A 193 -6.61 3.65 39.97
N ASP A 194 -6.38 4.91 39.55
CA ASP A 194 -5.66 5.96 40.30
C ASP A 194 -6.51 6.60 41.40
N SER A 195 -6.05 7.75 41.95
CA SER A 195 -6.75 8.53 42.98
C SER A 195 -8.10 9.09 42.53
N ASP A 196 -8.25 9.31 41.22
CA ASP A 196 -9.47 9.84 40.61
C ASP A 196 -10.44 8.73 40.18
N GLY A 197 -10.05 7.47 40.47
CA GLY A 197 -10.79 6.28 40.09
C GLY A 197 -10.64 5.95 38.60
N GLU A 198 -9.66 6.51 37.92
CA GLU A 198 -9.46 6.36 36.47
C GLU A 198 -8.39 5.31 36.15
N VAL A 199 -8.59 4.63 35.03
CA VAL A 199 -7.60 3.75 34.41
C VAL A 199 -7.75 3.84 32.89
N THR A 200 -6.61 3.90 32.18
CA THR A 200 -6.56 3.91 30.72
C THR A 200 -5.76 2.74 30.21
N PHE A 201 -6.27 2.12 29.16
CA PHE A 201 -5.59 1.09 28.38
C PHE A 201 -5.36 1.63 26.98
N ASP A 202 -4.10 1.81 26.60
CA ASP A 202 -3.68 2.32 25.30
C ASP A 202 -3.13 1.18 24.44
N GLY A 203 -2.96 1.46 23.13
CA GLY A 203 -2.35 0.50 22.20
C GLY A 203 -3.22 -0.71 21.87
N LEU A 204 -4.52 -0.63 22.13
CA LEU A 204 -5.46 -1.71 21.82
C LEU A 204 -5.66 -1.83 20.32
N LEU A 205 -5.47 -3.03 19.77
CA LEU A 205 -5.75 -3.32 18.38
C LEU A 205 -7.26 -3.37 18.11
N PRO A 206 -7.71 -3.18 16.86
CA PRO A 206 -9.13 -3.32 16.52
C PRO A 206 -9.66 -4.72 16.86
N ASP A 207 -10.48 -4.80 17.91
CA ASP A 207 -11.15 -6.01 18.39
C ASP A 207 -12.35 -5.63 19.27
N THR A 208 -13.11 -6.64 19.74
CA THR A 208 -14.10 -6.49 20.80
C THR A 208 -13.46 -6.87 22.14
N TYR A 209 -13.57 -5.98 23.12
CA TYR A 209 -12.99 -6.15 24.45
C TYR A 209 -14.05 -6.20 25.53
N THR A 210 -13.82 -6.98 26.54
CA THR A 210 -14.61 -7.06 27.79
C THR A 210 -13.72 -6.92 29.02
#